data_097c444e27ede2153f10f80ee4f2f7d1
#
_entry.id   097c444e27ede2153f10f80ee4f2f7d1
#
_cell.length_a   1.000
_cell.length_b   1.000
_cell.length_c   1.000
_cell.angle_alpha   90.00
_cell.angle_beta   90.00
_cell.angle_gamma   90.00
#
_symmetry.space_group_name_H-M   'P 1'
#
loop_
_entity.id
_entity.type
_entity.pdbx_description
1 polymer ?
#
loop_
_entity_poly.entity_id
_entity_poly.type
_entity_poly.pdbx_seq_one_letter_code
_entity_poly.pdbx_strand_id
1 'polypeptide(L)'
;MIISTKRGTPQEELQKIISEFESQGLEVTLIRGTDYNVFGLVGDTTKINEKVVAANPWVDSVTRVSAPYKKANRLFHEADTIVDVNGIKIGGNEPLVVIGGPCSVEGDESTLKIAQAVKAAGGCMLRGGAYKPRTSPYAFQGLGTEGVLAMVKAREATGLPIVSELMSEDRIEEFEEYVDVVQIGARNMQNFQLLKAVGKMKKPVLLKRGLANTIEEWIMSAEYIMAGGNENVIFCERGIRTFEKYTRNTLDLSVVPIIKQKTHLPIIIDPSHATGDWRLVESMSRAAVAAGADGLIIEVHTDPEHAWSDGAQTLKPDKFRETIDQCRQIAQVLGRGVRQPLD
;
A
#
# COMPACT_ATOMS: atom_id res chain seq x y z
N MET A 1 -23.79 -5.49 12.20
CA MET A 1 -24.10 -4.04 12.38
C MET A 1 -25.09 -3.92 13.53
N ILE A 2 -24.98 -2.88 14.34
CA ILE A 2 -25.92 -2.58 15.44
C ILE A 2 -26.59 -1.24 15.11
N ILE A 3 -27.92 -1.19 15.23
CA ILE A 3 -28.70 0.02 15.00
C ILE A 3 -29.50 0.27 16.26
N SER A 4 -29.43 1.45 16.87
CA SER A 4 -30.31 1.87 17.95
C SER A 4 -31.40 2.81 17.43
N THR A 5 -32.59 2.72 17.98
CA THR A 5 -33.70 3.58 17.60
C THR A 5 -33.96 4.65 18.66
N LYS A 6 -34.58 5.74 18.26
CA LYS A 6 -35.00 6.79 19.17
C LYS A 6 -36.04 6.30 20.16
N ARG A 7 -36.14 6.94 21.32
CA ARG A 7 -37.15 6.67 22.32
C ARG A 7 -38.54 6.87 21.74
N GLY A 8 -39.44 5.90 22.00
CA GLY A 8 -40.84 5.98 21.55
C GLY A 8 -41.05 5.64 20.07
N THR A 9 -40.08 4.99 19.39
CA THR A 9 -40.28 4.52 18.01
C THR A 9 -41.48 3.61 17.90
N PRO A 10 -42.49 3.92 17.02
CA PRO A 10 -43.68 3.11 16.85
C PRO A 10 -43.37 1.67 16.42
N GLN A 11 -44.23 0.73 16.88
CA GLN A 11 -44.04 -0.70 16.54
C GLN A 11 -44.07 -0.95 15.02
N GLU A 12 -44.87 -0.21 14.27
CA GLU A 12 -44.95 -0.31 12.81
C GLU A 12 -43.62 0.08 12.14
N GLU A 13 -42.92 1.10 12.65
CA GLU A 13 -41.65 1.55 12.13
C GLU A 13 -40.51 0.54 12.46
N LEU A 14 -40.57 -0.05 13.67
CA LEU A 14 -39.66 -1.15 14.01
C LEU A 14 -39.82 -2.32 13.04
N GLN A 15 -41.05 -2.68 12.69
CA GLN A 15 -41.34 -3.78 11.76
C GLN A 15 -40.91 -3.45 10.34
N LYS A 16 -41.03 -2.19 9.89
CA LYS A 16 -40.51 -1.76 8.57
C LYS A 16 -39.00 -1.91 8.49
N ILE A 17 -38.29 -1.45 9.53
CA ILE A 17 -36.83 -1.58 9.59
C ILE A 17 -36.41 -3.06 9.53
N ILE A 18 -37.07 -3.94 10.27
CA ILE A 18 -36.81 -5.38 10.25
C ILE A 18 -37.01 -5.94 8.84
N SER A 19 -38.17 -5.72 8.24
CA SER A 19 -38.53 -6.25 6.94
C SER A 19 -37.61 -5.75 5.83
N GLU A 20 -37.13 -4.51 5.93
CA GLU A 20 -36.18 -3.92 4.99
C GLU A 20 -34.86 -4.71 4.99
N PHE A 21 -34.29 -5.01 6.15
CA PHE A 21 -33.03 -5.73 6.25
C PHE A 21 -33.16 -7.23 5.96
N GLU A 22 -34.26 -7.85 6.37
CA GLU A 22 -34.55 -9.25 6.03
C GLU A 22 -34.68 -9.44 4.50
N SER A 23 -35.30 -8.47 3.81
CA SER A 23 -35.40 -8.49 2.34
C SER A 23 -34.06 -8.41 1.63
N GLN A 24 -33.02 -7.90 2.31
CA GLN A 24 -31.63 -7.85 1.83
C GLN A 24 -30.84 -9.12 2.20
N GLY A 25 -31.50 -10.14 2.78
CA GLY A 25 -30.89 -11.41 3.15
C GLY A 25 -30.12 -11.39 4.47
N LEU A 26 -30.43 -10.45 5.37
CA LEU A 26 -29.84 -10.36 6.70
C LEU A 26 -30.76 -10.97 7.74
N GLU A 27 -30.19 -11.60 8.75
CA GLU A 27 -30.89 -11.97 9.97
C GLU A 27 -30.94 -10.76 10.91
N VAL A 28 -32.13 -10.46 11.43
CA VAL A 28 -32.38 -9.29 12.30
C VAL A 28 -32.78 -9.75 13.69
N THR A 29 -31.98 -9.44 14.68
CA THR A 29 -32.31 -9.67 16.10
C THR A 29 -32.74 -8.36 16.76
N LEU A 30 -34.01 -8.27 17.22
CA LEU A 30 -34.50 -7.12 17.95
C LEU A 30 -34.34 -7.33 19.46
N ILE A 31 -33.60 -6.47 20.12
CA ILE A 31 -33.45 -6.38 21.57
C ILE A 31 -34.27 -5.18 22.04
N ARG A 32 -35.30 -5.44 22.81
CA ARG A 32 -36.18 -4.39 23.36
C ARG A 32 -35.65 -3.87 24.68
N GLY A 33 -35.30 -2.59 24.70
CA GLY A 33 -34.92 -1.86 25.91
C GLY A 33 -36.08 -1.03 26.48
N THR A 34 -35.90 -0.48 27.66
CA THR A 34 -36.86 0.40 28.30
C THR A 34 -37.00 1.77 27.64
N ASP A 35 -35.89 2.29 27.11
CA ASP A 35 -35.84 3.63 26.53
C ASP A 35 -35.66 3.62 25.01
N TYR A 36 -34.99 2.62 24.44
CA TYR A 36 -34.78 2.46 23.02
C TYR A 36 -34.65 0.99 22.64
N ASN A 37 -34.88 0.68 21.37
CA ASN A 37 -34.70 -0.67 20.86
C ASN A 37 -33.37 -0.75 20.09
N VAL A 38 -32.78 -1.93 20.09
CA VAL A 38 -31.52 -2.21 19.40
C VAL A 38 -31.72 -3.36 18.40
N PHE A 39 -31.35 -3.14 17.15
CA PHE A 39 -31.31 -4.18 16.15
C PHE A 39 -29.86 -4.69 15.98
N GLY A 40 -29.68 -6.00 16.12
CA GLY A 40 -28.48 -6.70 15.69
C GLY A 40 -28.65 -7.26 14.27
N LEU A 41 -27.93 -6.77 13.30
CA LEU A 41 -27.92 -7.31 11.94
C LEU A 41 -26.81 -8.32 11.79
N VAL A 42 -27.14 -9.57 11.44
CA VAL A 42 -26.21 -10.67 11.21
C VAL A 42 -26.24 -11.05 9.73
N GLY A 43 -25.06 -11.21 9.12
CA GLY A 43 -24.88 -11.49 7.70
C GLY A 43 -23.94 -10.51 7.01
N ASP A 44 -24.02 -10.42 5.68
CA ASP A 44 -23.19 -9.50 4.89
C ASP A 44 -23.68 -8.06 4.96
N THR A 45 -23.28 -7.34 5.99
CA THR A 45 -23.60 -5.92 6.15
C THR A 45 -22.71 -4.97 5.38
N THR A 46 -21.73 -5.46 4.57
CA THR A 46 -20.81 -4.58 3.81
C THR A 46 -21.52 -3.75 2.74
N LYS A 47 -22.65 -4.24 2.23
CA LYS A 47 -23.47 -3.55 1.22
C LYS A 47 -24.36 -2.45 1.80
N ILE A 48 -24.51 -2.40 3.13
CA ILE A 48 -25.36 -1.43 3.79
C ILE A 48 -24.63 -0.09 3.90
N ASN A 49 -25.27 0.96 3.40
CA ASN A 49 -24.78 2.32 3.58
C ASN A 49 -25.24 2.89 4.92
N GLU A 50 -24.33 3.03 5.88
CA GLU A 50 -24.62 3.58 7.22
C GLU A 50 -25.28 4.95 7.18
N LYS A 51 -24.89 5.82 6.24
CA LYS A 51 -25.45 7.17 6.11
C LYS A 51 -26.92 7.12 5.69
N VAL A 52 -27.30 6.15 4.85
CA VAL A 52 -28.71 5.94 4.45
C VAL A 52 -29.51 5.45 5.63
N VAL A 53 -28.99 4.48 6.39
CA VAL A 53 -29.65 3.96 7.59
C VAL A 53 -29.80 5.06 8.65
N ALA A 54 -28.74 5.82 8.91
CA ALA A 54 -28.74 6.92 9.88
C ALA A 54 -29.67 8.09 9.47
N ALA A 55 -30.01 8.21 8.19
CA ALA A 55 -30.95 9.21 7.70
C ALA A 55 -32.41 8.87 8.04
N ASN A 56 -32.72 7.63 8.47
CA ASN A 56 -34.07 7.27 8.91
C ASN A 56 -34.44 8.06 10.18
N PRO A 57 -35.58 8.78 10.20
CA PRO A 57 -35.97 9.64 11.33
C PRO A 57 -36.06 8.92 12.68
N TRP A 58 -36.28 7.60 12.67
CA TRP A 58 -36.45 6.78 13.87
C TRP A 58 -35.13 6.12 14.33
N VAL A 59 -34.05 6.23 13.56
CA VAL A 59 -32.74 5.75 13.95
C VAL A 59 -32.03 6.81 14.78
N ASP A 60 -31.46 6.39 15.89
CA ASP A 60 -30.66 7.22 16.79
C ASP A 60 -29.17 7.09 16.46
N SER A 61 -28.68 5.84 16.35
CA SER A 61 -27.28 5.58 15.98
C SER A 61 -27.15 4.28 15.17
N VAL A 62 -26.07 4.24 14.37
CA VAL A 62 -25.66 3.06 13.61
C VAL A 62 -24.21 2.78 13.96
N THR A 63 -23.93 1.55 14.40
CA THR A 63 -22.56 1.11 14.76
C THR A 63 -22.19 -0.12 13.96
N ARG A 64 -21.17 -0.02 13.13
CA ARG A 64 -20.62 -1.17 12.43
C ARG A 64 -19.73 -1.98 13.38
N VAL A 65 -20.10 -3.24 13.59
CA VAL A 65 -19.34 -4.17 14.45
C VAL A 65 -18.21 -4.86 13.67
N SER A 66 -18.41 -5.03 12.36
CA SER A 66 -17.42 -5.63 11.45
C SER A 66 -16.82 -4.58 10.53
N ALA A 67 -15.55 -4.77 10.15
CA ALA A 67 -14.88 -3.92 9.17
C ALA A 67 -15.63 -3.95 7.81
N PRO A 68 -15.61 -2.83 7.04
CA PRO A 68 -16.30 -2.75 5.75
C PRO A 68 -15.60 -3.51 4.62
N TYR A 69 -14.43 -4.13 4.89
CA TYR A 69 -13.64 -4.93 3.94
C TYR A 69 -13.64 -6.40 4.36
N LYS A 70 -13.61 -7.32 3.38
CA LYS A 70 -13.68 -8.77 3.58
C LYS A 70 -12.44 -9.50 3.10
N LYS A 71 -12.05 -9.30 1.83
CA LYS A 71 -10.91 -10.00 1.23
C LYS A 71 -9.60 -9.65 1.92
N ALA A 72 -9.38 -8.38 2.24
CA ALA A 72 -8.21 -7.93 2.98
C ALA A 72 -8.28 -8.20 4.50
N ASN A 73 -9.42 -8.64 5.03
CA ASN A 73 -9.64 -8.73 6.47
C ASN A 73 -9.04 -10.03 7.05
N ARG A 74 -8.16 -9.88 8.05
CA ARG A 74 -7.54 -10.98 8.80
C ARG A 74 -8.56 -12.00 9.35
N LEU A 75 -9.75 -11.57 9.73
CA LEU A 75 -10.78 -12.47 10.27
C LEU A 75 -11.29 -13.50 9.25
N PHE A 76 -11.17 -13.21 7.95
CA PHE A 76 -11.57 -14.13 6.88
C PHE A 76 -10.38 -14.86 6.24
N HIS A 77 -9.15 -14.47 6.60
CA HIS A 77 -7.91 -15.08 6.09
C HIS A 77 -6.83 -15.04 7.19
N GLU A 78 -6.77 -16.08 8.02
CA GLU A 78 -5.90 -16.13 9.20
C GLU A 78 -4.40 -16.14 8.86
N ALA A 79 -4.02 -16.87 7.81
CA ALA A 79 -2.62 -16.96 7.37
C ALA A 79 -2.15 -15.67 6.73
N ASP A 80 -0.87 -15.33 6.89
CA ASP A 80 -0.28 -14.21 6.17
C ASP A 80 -0.23 -14.48 4.67
N THR A 81 -0.57 -13.49 3.86
CA THR A 81 -0.34 -13.53 2.43
C THR A 81 1.15 -13.35 2.14
N ILE A 82 1.69 -14.25 1.33
CA ILE A 82 3.04 -14.17 0.79
C ILE A 82 2.93 -13.86 -0.69
N VAL A 83 3.37 -12.67 -1.07
CA VAL A 83 3.41 -12.24 -2.47
C VAL A 83 4.73 -12.68 -3.09
N ASP A 84 4.66 -13.48 -4.16
CA ASP A 84 5.83 -13.93 -4.91
C ASP A 84 6.08 -13.03 -6.12
N VAL A 85 7.30 -12.52 -6.22
CA VAL A 85 7.79 -11.72 -7.35
C VAL A 85 8.99 -12.44 -7.94
N ASN A 86 8.76 -13.30 -8.93
CA ASN A 86 9.82 -14.04 -9.62
C ASN A 86 10.75 -14.80 -8.64
N GLY A 87 10.19 -15.44 -7.61
CA GLY A 87 10.92 -16.19 -6.57
C GLY A 87 11.36 -15.34 -5.37
N ILE A 88 11.10 -14.04 -5.37
CA ILE A 88 11.29 -13.16 -4.21
C ILE A 88 9.97 -13.06 -3.45
N LYS A 89 9.91 -13.64 -2.26
CA LYS A 89 8.72 -13.70 -1.42
C LYS A 89 8.66 -12.52 -0.46
N ILE A 90 7.49 -11.89 -0.33
CA ILE A 90 7.24 -10.70 0.50
C ILE A 90 6.06 -10.99 1.43
N GLY A 91 6.26 -10.87 2.73
CA GLY A 91 5.23 -11.07 3.76
C GLY A 91 5.48 -12.25 4.68
N GLY A 92 4.61 -12.42 5.66
CA GLY A 92 4.75 -13.48 6.67
C GLY A 92 6.09 -13.43 7.41
N ASN A 93 6.72 -14.59 7.54
CA ASN A 93 8.05 -14.73 8.15
C ASN A 93 9.19 -14.76 7.12
N GLU A 94 8.91 -14.43 5.86
CA GLU A 94 9.95 -14.38 4.83
C GLU A 94 11.00 -13.31 5.15
N PRO A 95 12.23 -13.42 4.64
CA PRO A 95 13.24 -12.40 4.80
C PRO A 95 12.78 -11.03 4.29
N LEU A 96 13.12 -9.97 5.00
CA LEU A 96 12.83 -8.59 4.65
C LEU A 96 13.38 -8.26 3.25
N VAL A 97 12.55 -7.70 2.38
CA VAL A 97 12.97 -7.26 1.04
C VAL A 97 13.46 -5.82 1.06
N VAL A 98 14.49 -5.50 0.26
CA VAL A 98 14.95 -4.12 0.07
C VAL A 98 14.95 -3.80 -1.41
N ILE A 99 14.11 -2.85 -1.79
CA ILE A 99 13.92 -2.36 -3.15
C ILE A 99 14.68 -1.03 -3.28
N GLY A 100 15.62 -0.94 -4.21
CA GLY A 100 16.40 0.27 -4.46
C GLY A 100 16.27 0.78 -5.89
N GLY A 101 16.59 2.04 -6.14
CA GLY A 101 16.65 2.60 -7.48
C GLY A 101 16.33 4.09 -7.55
N PRO A 102 16.40 4.71 -8.74
CA PRO A 102 16.25 6.15 -8.90
C PRO A 102 14.79 6.59 -8.74
N CYS A 103 14.56 7.83 -8.34
CA CYS A 103 13.23 8.42 -8.39
C CYS A 103 12.67 8.41 -9.82
N SER A 104 13.41 8.98 -10.77
CA SER A 104 13.10 8.96 -12.20
C SER A 104 14.08 8.08 -12.95
N VAL A 105 13.59 7.40 -13.98
CA VAL A 105 14.43 6.76 -14.99
C VAL A 105 14.99 7.84 -15.91
N GLU A 106 16.32 7.85 -16.11
CA GLU A 106 17.07 8.90 -16.82
C GLU A 106 17.78 8.40 -18.08
N GLY A 107 17.38 7.25 -18.59
CA GLY A 107 17.90 6.58 -19.77
C GLY A 107 18.64 5.28 -19.46
N ASP A 108 19.07 4.59 -20.52
CA ASP A 108 19.62 3.23 -20.44
C ASP A 108 20.87 3.14 -19.56
N GLU A 109 21.88 3.99 -19.83
CA GLU A 109 23.20 3.93 -19.16
C GLU A 109 23.08 4.22 -17.66
N SER A 110 22.38 5.30 -17.29
CA SER A 110 22.15 5.69 -15.90
C SER A 110 21.39 4.61 -15.14
N THR A 111 20.31 4.09 -15.72
CA THR A 111 19.48 3.06 -15.11
C THR A 111 20.25 1.77 -14.88
N LEU A 112 21.03 1.32 -15.87
CA LEU A 112 21.87 0.13 -15.74
C LEU A 112 22.91 0.29 -14.64
N LYS A 113 23.62 1.41 -14.61
CA LYS A 113 24.63 1.71 -13.60
C LYS A 113 24.04 1.71 -12.19
N ILE A 114 22.85 2.30 -12.02
CA ILE A 114 22.17 2.32 -10.74
C ILE A 114 21.72 0.90 -10.35
N ALA A 115 21.14 0.12 -11.27
CA ALA A 115 20.70 -1.25 -11.01
C ALA A 115 21.87 -2.15 -10.57
N GLN A 116 23.02 -2.05 -11.22
CA GLN A 116 24.25 -2.76 -10.83
C GLN A 116 24.70 -2.38 -9.41
N ALA A 117 24.66 -1.08 -9.09
CA ALA A 117 25.02 -0.58 -7.77
C ALA A 117 24.04 -1.05 -6.69
N VAL A 118 22.72 -1.06 -6.99
CA VAL A 118 21.67 -1.59 -6.10
C VAL A 118 21.88 -3.07 -5.82
N LYS A 119 22.12 -3.89 -6.85
CA LYS A 119 22.40 -5.33 -6.69
C LYS A 119 23.65 -5.55 -5.84
N ALA A 120 24.74 -4.86 -6.16
CA ALA A 120 26.00 -4.97 -5.44
C ALA A 120 25.92 -4.53 -3.97
N ALA A 121 25.01 -3.62 -3.64
CA ALA A 121 24.72 -3.20 -2.27
C ALA A 121 23.80 -4.15 -1.51
N GLY A 122 23.19 -5.14 -2.18
CA GLY A 122 22.28 -6.12 -1.57
C GLY A 122 20.78 -5.81 -1.71
N GLY A 123 20.40 -4.84 -2.56
CA GLY A 123 19.02 -4.63 -2.96
C GLY A 123 18.54 -5.76 -3.87
N CYS A 124 17.33 -6.27 -3.65
CA CYS A 124 16.81 -7.45 -4.36
C CYS A 124 15.81 -7.13 -5.48
N MET A 125 15.39 -5.88 -5.61
CA MET A 125 14.54 -5.38 -6.70
C MET A 125 14.96 -3.97 -7.09
N LEU A 126 14.69 -3.60 -8.35
CA LEU A 126 14.93 -2.26 -8.90
C LEU A 126 13.62 -1.46 -8.94
N ARG A 127 13.57 -0.29 -8.30
CA ARG A 127 12.48 0.66 -8.51
C ARG A 127 12.89 1.78 -9.45
N GLY A 128 11.95 2.31 -10.22
CA GLY A 128 12.16 3.50 -11.04
C GLY A 128 10.84 4.04 -11.57
N GLY A 129 10.73 5.37 -11.64
CA GLY A 129 9.57 6.04 -12.25
C GLY A 129 9.83 6.35 -13.71
N ALA A 130 9.26 5.57 -14.63
CA ALA A 130 9.29 5.85 -16.07
C ALA A 130 8.29 6.95 -16.46
N TYR A 131 7.15 6.96 -15.78
CA TYR A 131 6.14 8.02 -15.82
C TYR A 131 6.14 8.79 -14.50
N LYS A 132 5.96 10.10 -14.53
CA LYS A 132 6.07 10.95 -13.33
C LYS A 132 4.82 11.79 -13.09
N PRO A 133 4.13 11.60 -11.95
CA PRO A 133 3.03 12.49 -11.56
C PRO A 133 3.60 13.83 -11.06
N ARG A 134 3.39 14.90 -11.82
CA ARG A 134 3.89 16.22 -11.47
C ARG A 134 2.78 17.19 -11.19
N THR A 135 2.97 18.04 -10.16
CA THR A 135 2.05 19.13 -9.86
C THR A 135 2.15 20.23 -10.93
N SER A 136 3.35 20.45 -11.48
CA SER A 136 3.57 21.41 -12.57
C SER A 136 3.62 20.68 -13.91
N PRO A 137 2.87 21.12 -14.94
CA PRO A 137 2.94 20.56 -16.28
C PRO A 137 4.26 20.84 -16.99
N TYR A 138 5.07 21.77 -16.47
CA TYR A 138 6.38 22.14 -17.04
C TYR A 138 7.52 21.31 -16.43
N ALA A 139 7.26 20.52 -15.39
CA ALA A 139 8.28 19.63 -14.82
C ALA A 139 8.47 18.40 -15.71
N PHE A 140 9.62 17.74 -15.55
CA PHE A 140 9.92 16.50 -16.27
C PHE A 140 8.83 15.42 -16.01
N GLN A 141 8.21 14.95 -17.09
CA GLN A 141 7.06 14.02 -17.02
C GLN A 141 7.45 12.53 -17.04
N GLY A 142 8.75 12.23 -17.11
CA GLY A 142 9.27 10.88 -17.31
C GLY A 142 9.61 10.61 -18.78
N LEU A 143 10.32 9.51 -19.02
CA LEU A 143 10.66 9.04 -20.37
C LEU A 143 9.56 8.16 -21.00
N GLY A 144 8.50 7.86 -20.25
CA GLY A 144 7.43 7.00 -20.74
C GLY A 144 7.91 5.59 -21.06
N THR A 145 7.45 5.05 -22.19
CA THR A 145 7.81 3.70 -22.65
C THR A 145 9.32 3.49 -22.77
N GLU A 146 10.10 4.50 -23.22
CA GLU A 146 11.55 4.41 -23.27
C GLU A 146 12.16 4.17 -21.87
N GLY A 147 11.58 4.80 -20.85
CA GLY A 147 11.99 4.59 -19.47
C GLY A 147 11.65 3.18 -18.95
N VAL A 148 10.49 2.63 -19.33
CA VAL A 148 10.14 1.23 -19.02
C VAL A 148 11.14 0.28 -19.68
N LEU A 149 11.45 0.47 -20.95
CA LEU A 149 12.42 -0.35 -21.69
C LEU A 149 13.85 -0.24 -21.14
N ALA A 150 14.26 0.93 -20.63
CA ALA A 150 15.53 1.09 -19.94
C ALA A 150 15.60 0.23 -18.66
N MET A 151 14.49 0.16 -17.90
CA MET A 151 14.39 -0.73 -16.74
C MET A 151 14.42 -2.21 -17.14
N VAL A 152 13.78 -2.60 -18.25
CA VAL A 152 13.82 -3.98 -18.80
C VAL A 152 15.26 -4.38 -19.10
N LYS A 153 16.02 -3.55 -19.83
CA LYS A 153 17.45 -3.79 -20.12
C LYS A 153 18.27 -3.93 -18.83
N ALA A 154 17.98 -3.09 -17.83
CA ALA A 154 18.66 -3.18 -16.54
C ALA A 154 18.30 -4.48 -15.80
N ARG A 155 17.06 -4.95 -15.86
CA ARG A 155 16.63 -6.26 -15.34
C ARG A 155 17.34 -7.41 -16.03
N GLU A 156 17.39 -7.40 -17.35
CA GLU A 156 18.10 -8.45 -18.13
C GLU A 156 19.57 -8.56 -17.76
N ALA A 157 20.21 -7.42 -17.49
CA ALA A 157 21.64 -7.39 -17.13
C ALA A 157 21.90 -7.74 -15.66
N THR A 158 20.94 -7.53 -14.76
CA THR A 158 21.15 -7.68 -13.30
C THR A 158 20.34 -8.79 -12.66
N GLY A 159 19.29 -9.26 -13.29
CA GLY A 159 18.30 -10.19 -12.70
C GLY A 159 17.35 -9.54 -11.68
N LEU A 160 17.42 -8.22 -11.45
CA LEU A 160 16.56 -7.54 -10.48
C LEU A 160 15.13 -7.34 -11.05
N PRO A 161 14.09 -7.90 -10.45
CA PRO A 161 12.72 -7.59 -10.83
C PRO A 161 12.44 -6.08 -10.68
N ILE A 162 11.60 -5.54 -11.58
CA ILE A 162 11.33 -4.10 -11.64
C ILE A 162 10.00 -3.71 -11.02
N VAL A 163 10.02 -2.62 -10.27
CA VAL A 163 8.86 -1.96 -9.65
C VAL A 163 8.70 -0.58 -10.30
N SER A 164 7.57 -0.33 -10.97
CA SER A 164 7.32 0.97 -11.60
C SER A 164 5.89 1.46 -11.38
N GLU A 165 5.70 2.78 -11.37
CA GLU A 165 4.41 3.40 -11.11
C GLU A 165 3.55 3.47 -12.36
N LEU A 166 2.37 2.85 -12.30
CA LEU A 166 1.31 2.96 -13.29
C LEU A 166 0.47 4.21 -13.01
N MET A 167 0.38 5.10 -13.99
CA MET A 167 -0.31 6.38 -13.86
C MET A 167 -1.77 6.35 -14.32
N SER A 168 -2.08 5.54 -15.33
CA SER A 168 -3.37 5.51 -16.01
C SER A 168 -3.65 4.15 -16.66
N GLU A 169 -4.91 3.90 -16.97
CA GLU A 169 -5.39 2.60 -17.49
C GLU A 169 -4.87 2.29 -18.91
N ASP A 170 -4.57 3.31 -19.71
CA ASP A 170 -4.07 3.16 -21.08
C ASP A 170 -2.67 2.52 -21.17
N ARG A 171 -2.00 2.32 -20.04
CA ARG A 171 -0.69 1.69 -19.95
C ARG A 171 -0.69 0.28 -19.33
N ILE A 172 -1.87 -0.27 -19.07
CA ILE A 172 -1.99 -1.58 -18.43
C ILE A 172 -1.30 -2.69 -19.22
N GLU A 173 -1.49 -2.72 -20.55
CA GLU A 173 -0.89 -3.74 -21.42
C GLU A 173 0.65 -3.67 -21.38
N GLU A 174 1.22 -2.47 -21.43
CA GLU A 174 2.67 -2.24 -21.31
C GLU A 174 3.20 -2.73 -19.96
N PHE A 175 2.48 -2.43 -18.86
CA PHE A 175 2.89 -2.84 -17.52
C PHE A 175 2.71 -4.34 -17.27
N GLU A 176 1.67 -4.95 -17.84
CA GLU A 176 1.48 -6.41 -17.77
C GLU A 176 2.61 -7.16 -18.49
N GLU A 177 3.13 -6.60 -19.59
CA GLU A 177 4.22 -7.19 -20.37
C GLU A 177 5.58 -6.99 -19.69
N TYR A 178 5.90 -5.75 -19.28
CA TYR A 178 7.27 -5.37 -18.95
C TYR A 178 7.56 -5.24 -17.46
N VAL A 179 6.58 -4.95 -16.60
CA VAL A 179 6.80 -4.65 -15.18
C VAL A 179 6.52 -5.87 -14.32
N ASP A 180 7.31 -6.10 -13.27
CA ASP A 180 7.15 -7.25 -12.38
C ASP A 180 6.25 -6.92 -11.17
N VAL A 181 6.28 -5.68 -10.68
CA VAL A 181 5.40 -5.17 -9.62
C VAL A 181 4.85 -3.81 -10.03
N VAL A 182 3.53 -3.71 -10.13
CA VAL A 182 2.84 -2.47 -10.49
C VAL A 182 2.66 -1.61 -9.26
N GLN A 183 3.31 -0.45 -9.21
CA GLN A 183 3.10 0.50 -8.12
C GLN A 183 1.91 1.42 -8.43
N ILE A 184 0.99 1.54 -7.47
CA ILE A 184 -0.03 2.58 -7.45
C ILE A 184 0.46 3.69 -6.51
N GLY A 185 0.71 4.86 -7.07
CA GLY A 185 1.21 6.02 -6.33
C GLY A 185 0.18 6.60 -5.37
N ALA A 186 0.67 7.34 -4.37
CA ALA A 186 -0.16 7.94 -3.33
C ALA A 186 -1.30 8.83 -3.85
N ARG A 187 -1.09 9.51 -4.99
CA ARG A 187 -2.11 10.35 -5.63
C ARG A 187 -3.23 9.55 -6.28
N ASN A 188 -2.96 8.30 -6.64
CA ASN A 188 -3.89 7.37 -7.30
C ASN A 188 -4.48 6.33 -6.33
N MET A 189 -4.19 6.41 -5.01
CA MET A 189 -4.72 5.46 -4.03
C MET A 189 -6.25 5.35 -4.06
N GLN A 190 -6.94 6.44 -4.34
CA GLN A 190 -8.41 6.49 -4.45
C GLN A 190 -8.90 6.67 -5.89
N ASN A 191 -8.05 6.43 -6.89
CA ASN A 191 -8.48 6.34 -8.28
C ASN A 191 -9.15 4.97 -8.52
N PHE A 192 -10.41 4.84 -8.10
CA PHE A 192 -11.13 3.57 -8.10
C PHE A 192 -11.30 2.95 -9.48
N GLN A 193 -11.28 3.73 -10.55
CA GLN A 193 -11.28 3.17 -11.90
C GLN A 193 -9.96 2.45 -12.17
N LEU A 194 -8.84 3.12 -11.93
CA LEU A 194 -7.51 2.51 -12.05
C LEU A 194 -7.37 1.27 -11.14
N LEU A 195 -7.87 1.32 -9.89
CA LEU A 195 -7.82 0.17 -8.97
C LEU A 195 -8.61 -1.02 -9.50
N LYS A 196 -9.79 -0.80 -10.09
CA LYS A 196 -10.59 -1.87 -10.73
C LYS A 196 -9.87 -2.47 -11.94
N ALA A 197 -9.19 -1.65 -12.73
CA ALA A 197 -8.45 -2.10 -13.90
C ALA A 197 -7.22 -2.94 -13.46
N VAL A 198 -6.44 -2.45 -12.51
CA VAL A 198 -5.28 -3.14 -11.92
C VAL A 198 -5.70 -4.42 -11.18
N GLY A 199 -6.91 -4.46 -10.60
CA GLY A 199 -7.47 -5.66 -9.98
C GLY A 199 -7.68 -6.83 -10.96
N LYS A 200 -7.67 -6.60 -12.28
CA LYS A 200 -7.75 -7.63 -13.30
C LYS A 200 -6.38 -8.12 -13.79
N MET A 201 -5.31 -7.40 -13.45
CA MET A 201 -3.95 -7.77 -13.79
C MET A 201 -3.48 -8.98 -12.98
N LYS A 202 -2.48 -9.69 -13.51
CA LYS A 202 -1.84 -10.82 -12.80
C LYS A 202 -0.61 -10.40 -11.99
N LYS A 203 -0.10 -9.19 -12.23
CA LYS A 203 1.10 -8.67 -11.56
C LYS A 203 0.81 -8.27 -10.13
N PRO A 204 1.72 -8.50 -9.19
CA PRO A 204 1.64 -7.94 -7.84
C PRO A 204 1.51 -6.43 -7.86
N VAL A 205 0.75 -5.89 -6.90
CA VAL A 205 0.47 -4.47 -6.78
C VAL A 205 1.05 -3.91 -5.50
N LEU A 206 1.94 -2.92 -5.61
CA LEU A 206 2.44 -2.11 -4.51
C LEU A 206 1.56 -0.87 -4.35
N LEU A 207 0.67 -0.88 -3.35
CA LEU A 207 -0.29 0.19 -3.11
C LEU A 207 0.24 1.19 -2.08
N LYS A 208 0.68 2.37 -2.54
CA LYS A 208 1.13 3.45 -1.66
C LYS A 208 -0.04 4.13 -0.95
N ARG A 209 0.13 4.40 0.35
CA ARG A 209 -0.82 5.17 1.15
C ARG A 209 -0.94 6.59 0.60
N GLY A 210 -2.16 7.09 0.51
CA GLY A 210 -2.44 8.47 0.14
C GLY A 210 -1.99 9.45 1.22
N LEU A 211 -1.76 10.71 0.81
CA LEU A 211 -1.10 11.74 1.64
C LEU A 211 -1.91 12.15 2.89
N ALA A 212 -3.21 11.97 2.89
CA ALA A 212 -4.12 12.36 3.99
C ALA A 212 -5.20 11.31 4.25
N ASN A 213 -4.95 10.06 3.86
CA ASN A 213 -5.92 8.99 3.95
C ASN A 213 -5.79 8.23 5.26
N THR A 214 -6.95 7.84 5.81
CA THR A 214 -7.02 6.94 6.96
C THR A 214 -6.54 5.54 6.60
N ILE A 215 -6.22 4.74 7.61
CA ILE A 215 -5.86 3.33 7.42
C ILE A 215 -7.03 2.55 6.80
N GLU A 216 -8.27 2.83 7.21
CA GLU A 216 -9.44 2.16 6.67
C GLU A 216 -9.65 2.46 5.18
N GLU A 217 -9.53 3.73 4.75
CA GLU A 217 -9.59 4.10 3.33
C GLU A 217 -8.51 3.39 2.51
N TRP A 218 -7.31 3.23 3.07
CA TRP A 218 -6.21 2.54 2.40
C TRP A 218 -6.49 1.03 2.28
N ILE A 219 -7.02 0.38 3.33
CA ILE A 219 -7.45 -1.02 3.26
C ILE A 219 -8.59 -1.19 2.25
N MET A 220 -9.56 -0.26 2.21
CA MET A 220 -10.64 -0.29 1.23
C MET A 220 -10.12 -0.15 -0.22
N SER A 221 -9.04 0.58 -0.43
CA SER A 221 -8.39 0.65 -1.75
C SER A 221 -7.77 -0.70 -2.14
N ALA A 222 -7.13 -1.40 -1.20
CA ALA A 222 -6.68 -2.78 -1.44
C ALA A 222 -7.86 -3.74 -1.72
N GLU A 223 -8.96 -3.60 -0.99
CA GLU A 223 -10.19 -4.38 -1.21
C GLU A 223 -10.73 -4.20 -2.64
N TYR A 224 -10.65 -2.99 -3.23
CA TYR A 224 -11.02 -2.76 -4.64
C TYR A 224 -10.18 -3.58 -5.61
N ILE A 225 -8.87 -3.64 -5.40
CA ILE A 225 -7.96 -4.45 -6.22
C ILE A 225 -8.28 -5.94 -6.07
N MET A 226 -8.41 -6.41 -4.83
CA MET A 226 -8.70 -7.81 -4.51
C MET A 226 -10.08 -8.26 -5.00
N ALA A 227 -11.07 -7.38 -4.98
CA ALA A 227 -12.41 -7.65 -5.53
C ALA A 227 -12.38 -7.85 -7.06
N GLY A 228 -11.39 -7.26 -7.76
CA GLY A 228 -11.12 -7.48 -9.17
C GLY A 228 -10.52 -8.84 -9.50
N GLY A 229 -10.03 -9.58 -8.50
CA GLY A 229 -9.40 -10.90 -8.62
C GLY A 229 -7.90 -10.93 -8.34
N ASN A 230 -7.23 -9.79 -8.18
CA ASN A 230 -5.81 -9.73 -7.86
C ASN A 230 -5.60 -9.66 -6.34
N GLU A 231 -5.20 -10.77 -5.75
CA GLU A 231 -4.96 -10.89 -4.29
C GLU A 231 -3.50 -10.60 -3.90
N ASN A 232 -2.61 -10.36 -4.87
CA ASN A 232 -1.20 -10.06 -4.65
C ASN A 232 -0.98 -8.56 -4.39
N VAL A 233 -1.48 -8.07 -3.26
CA VAL A 233 -1.37 -6.65 -2.87
C VAL A 233 -0.36 -6.50 -1.74
N ILE A 234 0.53 -5.51 -1.88
CA ILE A 234 1.54 -5.11 -0.90
C ILE A 234 1.23 -3.67 -0.50
N PHE A 235 1.01 -3.41 0.78
CA PHE A 235 0.90 -2.06 1.29
C PHE A 235 2.26 -1.36 1.33
N CYS A 236 2.28 -0.04 1.06
CA CYS A 236 3.48 0.77 1.19
C CYS A 236 3.16 2.08 1.91
N GLU A 237 3.60 2.19 3.18
CA GLU A 237 3.56 3.45 3.93
C GLU A 237 4.68 4.36 3.42
N ARG A 238 4.38 5.66 3.21
CA ARG A 238 5.28 6.64 2.63
C ARG A 238 5.20 8.04 3.27
N GLY A 239 4.62 8.10 4.46
CA GLY A 239 4.35 9.33 5.18
C GLY A 239 3.03 10.00 4.80
N ILE A 240 2.45 10.66 5.77
CA ILE A 240 1.22 11.43 5.64
C ILE A 240 1.47 12.91 5.88
N ARG A 241 0.64 13.77 5.33
CA ARG A 241 0.66 15.22 5.60
C ARG A 241 0.15 15.49 7.01
N THR A 242 0.94 16.21 7.78
CA THR A 242 0.55 16.69 9.10
C THR A 242 0.86 18.20 9.19
N PHE A 243 0.72 18.77 10.37
CA PHE A 243 1.13 20.15 10.65
C PHE A 243 2.66 20.32 10.67
N GLU A 244 3.44 19.24 10.83
CA GLU A 244 4.90 19.26 10.88
C GLU A 244 5.51 19.54 9.50
N LYS A 245 6.60 20.35 9.48
CA LYS A 245 7.24 20.82 8.24
C LYS A 245 8.74 20.52 8.14
N TYR A 246 9.34 19.94 9.19
CA TYR A 246 10.76 19.57 9.17
C TYR A 246 11.06 18.38 8.26
N THR A 247 10.07 17.54 8.00
CA THR A 247 10.12 16.48 7.01
C THR A 247 9.08 16.71 5.93
N ARG A 248 9.28 16.14 4.74
CA ARG A 248 8.32 16.25 3.63
C ARG A 248 6.94 15.73 4.02
N ASN A 249 6.91 14.61 4.76
CA ASN A 249 5.71 14.01 5.35
C ASN A 249 6.10 13.37 6.70
N THR A 250 5.13 13.15 7.57
CA THR A 250 5.31 12.40 8.81
C THR A 250 5.21 10.92 8.54
N LEU A 251 6.28 10.16 8.79
CA LEU A 251 6.27 8.70 8.65
C LEU A 251 5.50 8.06 9.80
N ASP A 252 4.41 7.37 9.47
CA ASP A 252 3.58 6.67 10.45
C ASP A 252 4.00 5.20 10.57
N LEU A 253 4.94 4.90 11.47
CA LEU A 253 5.38 3.53 11.72
C LEU A 253 4.41 2.73 12.57
N SER A 254 3.50 3.38 13.28
CA SER A 254 2.45 2.70 14.05
C SER A 254 1.51 1.90 13.13
N VAL A 255 1.43 2.28 11.86
CA VAL A 255 0.61 1.59 10.87
C VAL A 255 1.07 0.15 10.60
N VAL A 256 2.35 -0.17 10.81
CA VAL A 256 2.87 -1.52 10.54
C VAL A 256 2.17 -2.59 11.40
N PRO A 257 2.18 -2.51 12.74
CA PRO A 257 1.45 -3.47 13.56
C PRO A 257 -0.07 -3.39 13.36
N ILE A 258 -0.64 -2.22 13.04
CA ILE A 258 -2.08 -2.07 12.80
C ILE A 258 -2.50 -2.82 11.53
N ILE A 259 -1.76 -2.67 10.41
CA ILE A 259 -2.05 -3.38 9.16
C ILE A 259 -1.94 -4.89 9.39
N LYS A 260 -0.91 -5.36 10.09
CA LYS A 260 -0.74 -6.79 10.40
C LYS A 260 -1.83 -7.37 11.31
N GLN A 261 -2.43 -6.56 12.18
CA GLN A 261 -3.58 -6.98 12.99
C GLN A 261 -4.89 -7.00 12.19
N LYS A 262 -5.08 -6.04 11.31
CA LYS A 262 -6.35 -5.86 10.58
C LYS A 262 -6.42 -6.66 9.27
N THR A 263 -5.27 -6.88 8.63
CA THR A 263 -5.17 -7.54 7.33
C THR A 263 -4.14 -8.67 7.37
N HIS A 264 -4.15 -9.52 6.35
CA HIS A 264 -3.17 -10.57 6.13
C HIS A 264 -2.12 -10.18 5.06
N LEU A 265 -2.22 -8.96 4.51
CA LEU A 265 -1.38 -8.48 3.41
C LEU A 265 -0.04 -7.94 3.94
N PRO A 266 1.05 -8.11 3.18
CA PRO A 266 2.36 -7.57 3.55
C PRO A 266 2.39 -6.03 3.49
N ILE A 267 3.27 -5.45 4.31
CA ILE A 267 3.51 -4.00 4.36
C ILE A 267 4.99 -3.68 4.27
N ILE A 268 5.35 -2.78 3.34
CA ILE A 268 6.69 -2.20 3.22
C ILE A 268 6.67 -0.70 3.48
N ILE A 269 7.85 -0.13 3.73
CA ILE A 269 7.99 1.28 4.10
C ILE A 269 8.88 2.01 3.10
N ASP A 270 8.47 3.23 2.75
CA ASP A 270 9.20 4.18 1.91
C ASP A 270 9.71 5.37 2.75
N PRO A 271 10.89 5.26 3.36
CA PRO A 271 11.44 6.32 4.18
C PRO A 271 11.90 7.53 3.36
N SER A 272 12.27 7.33 2.07
CA SER A 272 12.73 8.39 1.18
C SER A 272 11.62 9.43 0.93
N HIS A 273 10.43 8.98 0.49
CA HIS A 273 9.31 9.88 0.26
C HIS A 273 8.66 10.40 1.54
N ALA A 274 8.81 9.68 2.65
CA ALA A 274 8.33 10.14 3.94
C ALA A 274 9.15 11.33 4.43
N THR A 275 10.46 11.17 4.56
CA THR A 275 11.33 12.18 5.16
C THR A 275 11.66 13.32 4.19
N GLY A 276 11.87 13.02 2.92
CA GLY A 276 12.31 13.99 1.92
C GLY A 276 13.76 14.45 2.10
N ASP A 277 14.51 13.77 2.98
CA ASP A 277 15.90 14.08 3.32
C ASP A 277 16.71 12.78 3.48
N TRP A 278 17.75 12.60 2.65
CA TRP A 278 18.57 11.42 2.64
C TRP A 278 19.23 11.11 4.01
N ARG A 279 19.51 12.16 4.81
CA ARG A 279 20.15 12.02 6.14
C ARG A 279 19.28 11.27 7.15
N LEU A 280 17.96 11.26 6.93
CA LEU A 280 16.97 10.62 7.80
C LEU A 280 16.59 9.20 7.33
N VAL A 281 16.87 8.85 6.08
CA VAL A 281 16.43 7.59 5.45
C VAL A 281 16.94 6.37 6.23
N GLU A 282 18.21 6.34 6.60
CA GLU A 282 18.80 5.23 7.36
C GLU A 282 18.10 5.01 8.71
N SER A 283 17.93 6.08 9.49
CA SER A 283 17.30 5.99 10.82
C SER A 283 15.85 5.48 10.71
N MET A 284 15.10 5.97 9.71
CA MET A 284 13.72 5.56 9.49
C MET A 284 13.63 4.15 8.91
N SER A 285 14.59 3.72 8.12
CA SER A 285 14.69 2.33 7.64
C SER A 285 14.86 1.35 8.80
N ARG A 286 15.79 1.65 9.71
CA ARG A 286 16.00 0.84 10.93
C ARG A 286 14.74 0.76 11.80
N ALA A 287 14.10 1.90 12.03
CA ALA A 287 12.85 1.98 12.79
C ALA A 287 11.72 1.19 12.13
N ALA A 288 11.62 1.23 10.80
CA ALA A 288 10.64 0.46 10.03
C ALA A 288 10.84 -1.06 10.19
N VAL A 289 12.09 -1.53 10.12
CA VAL A 289 12.41 -2.94 10.37
C VAL A 289 12.06 -3.32 11.80
N ALA A 290 12.42 -2.50 12.79
CA ALA A 290 12.10 -2.73 14.20
C ALA A 290 10.58 -2.75 14.46
N ALA A 291 9.78 -1.98 13.71
CA ALA A 291 8.32 -2.00 13.76
C ALA A 291 7.71 -3.27 13.13
N GLY A 292 8.51 -4.09 12.44
CA GLY A 292 8.08 -5.35 11.82
C GLY A 292 7.64 -5.25 10.36
N ALA A 293 8.09 -4.25 9.62
CA ALA A 293 7.84 -4.13 8.17
C ALA A 293 8.37 -5.36 7.39
N ASP A 294 7.72 -5.69 6.27
CA ASP A 294 8.12 -6.80 5.41
C ASP A 294 9.13 -6.39 4.35
N GLY A 295 9.38 -5.09 4.21
CA GLY A 295 10.38 -4.56 3.28
C GLY A 295 10.54 -3.06 3.36
N LEU A 296 11.50 -2.59 2.57
CA LEU A 296 11.82 -1.18 2.37
C LEU A 296 11.86 -0.88 0.88
N ILE A 297 11.41 0.32 0.50
CA ILE A 297 11.62 0.87 -0.84
C ILE A 297 12.34 2.21 -0.70
N ILE A 298 13.56 2.30 -1.24
CA ILE A 298 14.49 3.41 -0.99
C ILE A 298 14.96 4.01 -2.32
N GLU A 299 15.00 5.32 -2.40
CA GLU A 299 15.59 6.00 -3.54
C GLU A 299 17.12 5.95 -3.49
N VAL A 300 17.71 5.46 -4.58
CA VAL A 300 19.17 5.28 -4.75
C VAL A 300 19.58 5.84 -6.11
N HIS A 301 20.63 6.64 -6.12
CA HIS A 301 21.21 7.17 -7.34
C HIS A 301 22.73 7.27 -7.21
N THR A 302 23.46 7.02 -8.29
CA THR A 302 24.94 7.11 -8.29
C THR A 302 25.44 8.55 -8.21
N ASP A 303 24.62 9.51 -8.63
CA ASP A 303 24.89 10.95 -8.59
C ASP A 303 23.62 11.73 -8.22
N PRO A 304 23.21 11.72 -6.93
CA PRO A 304 21.95 12.36 -6.51
C PRO A 304 21.91 13.88 -6.73
N GLU A 305 23.07 14.53 -6.79
CA GLU A 305 23.20 15.99 -6.95
C GLU A 305 22.75 16.44 -8.36
N HIS A 306 22.88 15.55 -9.35
CA HIS A 306 22.45 15.80 -10.74
C HIS A 306 21.23 14.98 -11.15
N ALA A 307 20.56 14.31 -10.21
CA ALA A 307 19.35 13.54 -10.50
C ALA A 307 18.23 14.46 -11.02
N TRP A 308 17.49 13.98 -12.03
CA TRP A 308 16.40 14.75 -12.65
C TRP A 308 15.19 14.94 -11.73
N SER A 309 15.12 14.20 -10.63
CA SER A 309 14.11 14.37 -9.60
C SER A 309 14.55 13.87 -8.23
N ASP A 310 14.04 14.53 -7.19
CA ASP A 310 14.09 14.14 -5.77
C ASP A 310 15.48 13.76 -5.21
N GLY A 311 16.57 14.36 -5.75
CA GLY A 311 17.93 14.06 -5.31
C GLY A 311 18.19 14.29 -3.81
N ALA A 312 17.48 15.25 -3.19
CA ALA A 312 17.64 15.57 -1.77
C ALA A 312 17.25 14.43 -0.82
N GLN A 313 16.42 13.48 -1.24
CA GLN A 313 15.98 12.32 -0.45
C GLN A 313 16.63 11.00 -0.87
N THR A 314 17.57 11.06 -1.83
CA THR A 314 18.13 9.90 -2.51
C THR A 314 19.47 9.51 -1.90
N LEU A 315 19.66 8.23 -1.58
CA LEU A 315 20.94 7.69 -1.08
C LEU A 315 21.95 7.45 -2.20
N LYS A 316 23.25 7.64 -1.90
CA LYS A 316 24.34 7.08 -2.68
C LYS A 316 24.45 5.56 -2.41
N PRO A 317 24.96 4.75 -3.36
CA PRO A 317 25.04 3.29 -3.21
C PRO A 317 25.76 2.80 -1.95
N ASP A 318 26.84 3.46 -1.52
CA ASP A 318 27.54 3.08 -0.29
C ASP A 318 26.68 3.27 0.94
N LYS A 319 25.95 4.41 1.03
CA LYS A 319 25.04 4.67 2.12
C LYS A 319 23.84 3.73 2.12
N PHE A 320 23.38 3.33 0.95
CA PHE A 320 22.34 2.31 0.80
C PHE A 320 22.79 0.95 1.33
N ARG A 321 24.04 0.54 1.03
CA ARG A 321 24.65 -0.69 1.56
C ARG A 321 24.73 -0.64 3.10
N GLU A 322 25.27 0.44 3.67
CA GLU A 322 25.33 0.63 5.12
C GLU A 322 23.94 0.51 5.76
N THR A 323 22.93 1.11 5.13
CA THR A 323 21.53 1.04 5.60
C THR A 323 21.04 -0.40 5.61
N ILE A 324 21.29 -1.18 4.56
CA ILE A 324 20.91 -2.61 4.50
C ILE A 324 21.62 -3.40 5.58
N ASP A 325 22.91 -3.19 5.80
CA ASP A 325 23.70 -3.91 6.81
C ASP A 325 23.21 -3.65 8.22
N GLN A 326 22.85 -2.41 8.55
CA GLN A 326 22.24 -2.06 9.84
C GLN A 326 20.83 -2.65 9.98
N CYS A 327 20.01 -2.61 8.94
CA CYS A 327 18.70 -3.23 8.91
C CYS A 327 18.77 -4.75 9.11
N ARG A 328 19.80 -5.41 8.54
CA ARG A 328 20.05 -6.84 8.73
C ARG A 328 20.29 -7.20 10.20
N GLN A 329 21.07 -6.39 10.93
CA GLN A 329 21.31 -6.60 12.36
C GLN A 329 20.03 -6.50 13.17
N ILE A 330 19.16 -5.54 12.88
CA ILE A 330 17.86 -5.40 13.56
C ILE A 330 16.93 -6.55 13.19
N ALA A 331 16.87 -6.94 11.93
CA ALA A 331 16.05 -8.06 11.47
C ALA A 331 16.44 -9.38 12.19
N GLN A 332 17.74 -9.61 12.42
CA GLN A 332 18.23 -10.77 13.18
C GLN A 332 17.71 -10.80 14.61
N VAL A 333 17.63 -9.65 15.29
CA VAL A 333 17.03 -9.55 16.65
C VAL A 333 15.56 -9.96 16.64
N LEU A 334 14.86 -9.73 15.52
CA LEU A 334 13.46 -10.12 15.32
C LEU A 334 13.29 -11.54 14.77
N GLY A 335 14.37 -12.33 14.68
CA GLY A 335 14.35 -13.68 14.12
C GLY A 335 14.16 -13.72 12.60
N ARG A 336 14.42 -12.61 11.88
CA ARG A 336 14.27 -12.49 10.40
C ARG A 336 15.63 -12.22 9.73
N GLY A 337 15.73 -12.56 8.46
CA GLY A 337 16.86 -12.16 7.60
C GLY A 337 16.50 -10.99 6.69
N VAL A 338 17.49 -10.54 5.90
CA VAL A 338 17.29 -9.64 4.76
C VAL A 338 17.52 -10.45 3.47
N ARG A 339 16.57 -10.37 2.54
CA ARG A 339 16.61 -11.08 1.27
C ARG A 339 17.82 -10.61 0.46
N GLN A 340 18.61 -11.55 -0.02
CA GLN A 340 19.68 -11.28 -0.97
C GLN A 340 19.12 -11.23 -2.40
N PRO A 341 19.77 -10.51 -3.33
CA PRO A 341 19.47 -10.60 -4.75
C PRO A 341 19.51 -12.07 -5.21
N LEU A 342 18.71 -12.39 -6.21
CA LEU A 342 18.84 -13.67 -6.91
C LEU A 342 20.11 -13.63 -7.79
N ASP A 343 20.71 -14.79 -8.00
CA ASP A 343 21.93 -14.98 -8.80
C ASP A 343 21.75 -14.58 -10.29
#